data_e9195f9ddb8498cd8972fdf00a31ee42
#
_entry.id   e9195f9ddb8498cd8972fdf00a31ee42
#
_cell.length_a   1.000
_cell.length_b   1.000
_cell.length_c   1.000
_cell.angle_alpha   90.00
_cell.angle_beta   90.00
_cell.angle_gamma   90.00
#
_symmetry.space_group_name_H-M   'P 1'
#
loop_
_entity.id
_entity.type
_entity.pdbx_description
1 polymer ?
#
loop_
_entity_poly.entity_id
_entity_poly.type
_entity_poly.pdbx_seq_one_letter_code
_entity_poly.pdbx_strand_id
1 'polypeptide(L)'
;MPQIHDTDNYTVPGGIKLFFTPTGGAERDLGNMVDVSIGRETENLEHFTNRPGTRVKDKVIALSESITIDFSLDEPVISNFILFFKGDTAATQSAGTATSTDQKVSLGTSYAMTSLGKPGAITSYSARQFLDYVYMFDGVSTYTDRSAEADTAAGTPFTAMTDNNDKLYCGKITKFQEVRIEVNTAHTGYTSVTWEYWNGSAWTTLSTTGTADFSADATFTFTPPGAWATTTVNGVSAYWIRAQQTAASPATPATIDNIGRQALVENTDYVVNLGSATVSAEIRAISGASLVDGEQIKVTFTYPTFASVVSNLVKAGAAEGSARLEVHPQSGRGLQFDIQIPKCQIASNGDLSLNDQEFMQIPLQLTVLDDTENTPSYPYGRIVVYDVSA
;
A
#
# COMPACT_ATOMS: atom_id res chain seq x y z
N MET A 1 -7.92 -24.93 62.59
CA MET A 1 -6.78 -25.85 62.54
C MET A 1 -5.60 -25.04 62.06
N PRO A 2 -4.38 -25.20 62.65
CA PRO A 2 -3.22 -24.56 62.05
C PRO A 2 -3.02 -25.14 60.66
N GLN A 3 -2.83 -24.28 59.68
CA GLN A 3 -2.56 -24.67 58.30
C GLN A 3 -1.19 -25.38 58.28
N ILE A 4 -1.19 -26.68 58.04
CA ILE A 4 0.04 -27.45 57.89
C ILE A 4 0.66 -27.02 56.56
N HIS A 5 1.94 -26.65 56.60
CA HIS A 5 2.73 -26.38 55.41
C HIS A 5 2.85 -27.68 54.61
N ASP A 6 2.19 -27.74 53.45
CA ASP A 6 2.19 -28.87 52.55
C ASP A 6 2.99 -28.50 51.28
N THR A 7 4.02 -29.28 50.96
CA THR A 7 4.85 -29.06 49.79
C THR A 7 4.10 -29.38 48.48
N ASP A 8 3.03 -30.13 48.53
CA ASP A 8 2.20 -30.46 47.37
C ASP A 8 1.35 -29.27 46.90
N ASN A 9 1.24 -28.21 47.71
CA ASN A 9 0.58 -26.95 47.35
C ASN A 9 1.48 -26.00 46.51
N TYR A 10 2.76 -26.31 46.34
CA TYR A 10 3.61 -25.52 45.47
C TYR A 10 3.37 -25.89 43.99
N THR A 11 2.87 -24.96 43.23
CA THR A 11 2.60 -25.13 41.80
C THR A 11 3.64 -24.39 40.96
N VAL A 12 4.35 -25.11 40.11
CA VAL A 12 5.13 -24.52 39.03
C VAL A 12 4.29 -24.69 37.79
N PRO A 13 3.82 -23.59 37.14
CA PRO A 13 3.07 -23.67 35.91
C PRO A 13 3.96 -24.30 34.83
N GLY A 14 3.49 -25.38 34.17
CA GLY A 14 4.24 -26.09 33.17
C GLY A 14 3.58 -26.11 31.78
N GLY A 15 2.25 -25.93 31.76
CA GLY A 15 1.47 -25.80 30.55
C GLY A 15 0.38 -24.77 30.77
N ILE A 16 0.41 -23.70 29.98
CA ILE A 16 -0.61 -22.66 29.99
C ILE A 16 -1.23 -22.63 28.59
N LYS A 17 -2.57 -22.70 28.54
CA LYS A 17 -3.33 -22.58 27.29
C LYS A 17 -4.40 -21.51 27.42
N LEU A 18 -4.52 -20.68 26.44
CA LEU A 18 -5.58 -19.66 26.36
C LEU A 18 -6.50 -19.98 25.18
N PHE A 19 -7.74 -20.28 25.53
CA PHE A 19 -8.82 -20.44 24.57
C PHE A 19 -9.60 -19.13 24.50
N PHE A 20 -9.89 -18.69 23.29
CA PHE A 20 -10.68 -17.49 23.05
C PHE A 20 -11.85 -17.80 22.12
N THR A 21 -13.03 -17.36 22.52
CA THR A 21 -14.26 -17.47 21.73
C THR A 21 -14.69 -16.06 21.32
N PRO A 22 -14.42 -15.62 20.07
CA PRO A 22 -14.91 -14.33 19.60
C PRO A 22 -16.43 -14.26 19.65
N THR A 23 -16.99 -13.08 19.83
CA THR A 23 -18.45 -12.88 19.78
C THR A 23 -19.02 -13.39 18.45
N GLY A 24 -19.91 -14.38 18.53
CA GLY A 24 -20.50 -15.04 17.35
C GLY A 24 -19.59 -16.04 16.63
N GLY A 25 -18.42 -16.35 17.19
CA GLY A 25 -17.46 -17.32 16.65
C GLY A 25 -17.36 -18.62 17.46
N ALA A 26 -16.43 -19.50 17.07
CA ALA A 26 -16.10 -20.71 17.79
C ALA A 26 -14.88 -20.51 18.69
N GLU A 27 -14.83 -21.28 19.79
CA GLU A 27 -13.64 -21.33 20.65
C GLU A 27 -12.43 -21.82 19.86
N ARG A 28 -11.29 -21.16 20.04
CA ARG A 28 -10.01 -21.58 19.50
C ARG A 28 -8.90 -21.44 20.51
N ASP A 29 -7.94 -22.34 20.45
CA ASP A 29 -6.65 -22.21 21.12
C ASP A 29 -5.84 -21.11 20.41
N LEU A 30 -5.23 -20.21 21.17
CA LEU A 30 -4.40 -19.14 20.61
C LEU A 30 -2.97 -19.60 20.25
N GLY A 31 -2.60 -20.80 20.65
CA GLY A 31 -1.28 -21.38 20.43
C GLY A 31 -0.34 -21.20 21.65
N ASN A 32 0.95 -21.37 21.39
CA ASN A 32 1.94 -21.32 22.46
C ASN A 32 2.11 -19.88 22.99
N MET A 33 2.02 -19.75 24.30
CA MET A 33 2.14 -18.48 25.00
C MET A 33 3.42 -18.41 25.80
N VAL A 34 4.06 -17.26 25.72
CA VAL A 34 5.21 -16.88 26.52
C VAL A 34 4.88 -15.61 27.34
N ASP A 35 5.59 -15.42 28.44
CA ASP A 35 5.49 -14.22 29.28
C ASP A 35 4.07 -13.90 29.78
N VAL A 36 3.34 -14.94 30.23
CA VAL A 36 1.97 -14.75 30.71
C VAL A 36 1.98 -14.14 32.12
N SER A 37 1.27 -13.04 32.27
CA SER A 37 1.07 -12.39 33.56
C SER A 37 -0.36 -11.91 33.73
N ILE A 38 -0.86 -11.93 34.99
CA ILE A 38 -2.20 -11.45 35.37
C ILE A 38 -2.02 -10.24 36.26
N GLY A 39 -2.54 -9.10 35.82
CA GLY A 39 -2.54 -7.85 36.55
C GLY A 39 -3.92 -7.50 37.07
N ARG A 40 -3.96 -6.84 38.23
CA ARG A 40 -5.16 -6.19 38.74
C ARG A 40 -4.82 -4.79 39.22
N GLU A 41 -5.50 -3.81 38.67
CA GLU A 41 -5.34 -2.42 39.04
C GLU A 41 -6.62 -1.89 39.67
N THR A 42 -6.48 -1.03 40.69
CA THR A 42 -7.58 -0.37 41.35
C THR A 42 -7.31 1.11 41.45
N GLU A 43 -8.17 1.92 40.86
CA GLU A 43 -8.12 3.36 41.00
C GLU A 43 -8.88 3.76 42.26
N ASN A 44 -8.23 4.49 43.16
CA ASN A 44 -8.77 4.86 44.48
C ASN A 44 -8.93 6.39 44.58
N LEU A 45 -10.09 6.82 45.05
CA LEU A 45 -10.28 8.18 45.55
C LEU A 45 -9.93 8.21 47.04
N GLU A 46 -8.96 9.03 47.40
CA GLU A 46 -8.47 9.15 48.77
C GLU A 46 -8.96 10.47 49.40
N HIS A 47 -9.53 10.38 50.58
CA HIS A 47 -9.88 11.53 51.41
C HIS A 47 -8.92 11.66 52.60
N PHE A 48 -8.52 12.89 52.88
CA PHE A 48 -7.61 13.20 53.98
C PHE A 48 -8.28 14.20 54.94
N THR A 49 -8.14 13.94 56.25
CA THR A 49 -8.55 14.86 57.29
C THR A 49 -7.36 15.56 57.96
N ASN A 50 -7.55 16.81 58.36
CA ASN A 50 -6.54 17.59 59.10
C ASN A 50 -6.94 17.76 60.58
N ARG A 51 -8.00 17.09 61.04
CA ARG A 51 -8.50 17.20 62.44
C ARG A 51 -7.46 16.92 63.52
N PRO A 52 -6.50 15.99 63.35
CA PRO A 52 -5.45 15.76 64.34
C PRO A 52 -4.29 16.76 64.29
N GLY A 53 -4.34 17.80 63.43
CA GLY A 53 -3.22 18.73 63.19
C GLY A 53 -2.21 18.23 62.19
N THR A 54 -2.22 16.95 61.84
CA THR A 54 -1.44 16.33 60.76
C THR A 54 -2.41 15.77 59.73
N ARG A 55 -2.09 15.93 58.46
CA ARG A 55 -2.92 15.39 57.37
C ARG A 55 -2.83 13.88 57.34
N VAL A 56 -3.95 13.23 57.65
CA VAL A 56 -4.08 11.76 57.71
C VAL A 56 -5.17 11.30 56.78
N LYS A 57 -4.91 10.20 56.05
CA LYS A 57 -5.87 9.55 55.17
C LYS A 57 -6.95 8.88 56.07
N ASP A 58 -8.19 9.27 55.89
CA ASP A 58 -9.33 8.80 56.69
C ASP A 58 -10.35 8.01 55.88
N LYS A 59 -10.33 8.08 54.55
CA LYS A 59 -11.21 7.30 53.68
C LYS A 59 -10.55 7.00 52.32
N VAL A 60 -10.78 5.78 51.83
CA VAL A 60 -10.44 5.33 50.51
C VAL A 60 -11.69 4.72 49.87
N ILE A 61 -12.01 5.11 48.67
CA ILE A 61 -13.12 4.58 47.88
C ILE A 61 -12.51 4.10 46.55
N ALA A 62 -12.68 2.83 46.21
CA ALA A 62 -12.34 2.32 44.88
C ALA A 62 -13.31 2.92 43.86
N LEU A 63 -12.76 3.55 42.83
CA LEU A 63 -13.51 4.15 41.73
C LEU A 63 -13.64 3.19 40.53
N SER A 64 -12.56 2.47 40.23
CA SER A 64 -12.56 1.49 39.15
C SER A 64 -11.62 0.34 39.47
N GLU A 65 -11.93 -0.82 38.96
CA GLU A 65 -11.07 -2.00 38.99
C GLU A 65 -10.90 -2.54 37.56
N SER A 66 -9.69 -2.93 37.21
CA SER A 66 -9.40 -3.60 35.94
C SER A 66 -8.59 -4.87 36.18
N ILE A 67 -8.88 -5.90 35.42
CA ILE A 67 -8.11 -7.15 35.39
C ILE A 67 -7.61 -7.33 33.98
N THR A 68 -6.30 -7.52 33.82
CA THR A 68 -5.65 -7.74 32.54
C THR A 68 -4.84 -9.02 32.58
N ILE A 69 -4.74 -9.68 31.44
CA ILE A 69 -3.81 -10.79 31.19
C ILE A 69 -2.92 -10.37 30.05
N ASP A 70 -1.63 -10.18 30.33
CA ASP A 70 -0.61 -9.86 29.34
C ASP A 70 0.07 -11.15 28.92
N PHE A 71 0.27 -11.33 27.63
CA PHE A 71 0.92 -12.50 27.06
C PHE A 71 1.48 -12.22 25.67
N SER A 72 2.45 -13.04 25.26
CA SER A 72 2.98 -13.04 23.89
C SER A 72 2.75 -14.41 23.26
N LEU A 73 2.38 -14.41 21.98
CA LEU A 73 2.24 -15.62 21.15
C LEU A 73 3.45 -15.77 20.26
N ASP A 74 4.09 -16.93 20.23
CA ASP A 74 5.22 -17.22 19.34
C ASP A 74 4.82 -18.00 18.07
N GLU A 75 3.51 -18.16 17.86
CA GLU A 75 2.93 -18.75 16.65
C GLU A 75 2.35 -17.65 15.73
N PRO A 76 3.09 -17.21 14.69
CA PRO A 76 2.66 -16.12 13.80
C PRO A 76 1.66 -16.61 12.73
N VAL A 77 0.47 -17.02 13.16
CA VAL A 77 -0.64 -17.37 12.26
C VAL A 77 -1.52 -16.16 11.97
N ILE A 78 -2.17 -16.14 10.81
CA ILE A 78 -2.99 -15.01 10.35
C ILE A 78 -4.05 -14.58 11.40
N SER A 79 -4.66 -15.54 12.08
CA SER A 79 -5.67 -15.28 13.10
C SER A 79 -5.11 -14.55 14.33
N ASN A 80 -3.84 -14.72 14.66
CA ASN A 80 -3.17 -14.01 15.75
C ASN A 80 -2.74 -12.60 15.29
N PHE A 81 -2.32 -12.45 14.03
CA PHE A 81 -2.10 -11.11 13.45
C PHE A 81 -3.38 -10.28 13.37
N ILE A 82 -4.54 -10.91 13.09
CA ILE A 82 -5.83 -10.22 13.10
C ILE A 82 -6.13 -9.63 14.50
N LEU A 83 -5.83 -10.35 15.56
CA LEU A 83 -6.00 -9.83 16.93
C LEU A 83 -5.06 -8.65 17.18
N PHE A 84 -3.79 -8.76 16.80
CA PHE A 84 -2.79 -7.72 17.02
C PHE A 84 -3.09 -6.45 16.23
N PHE A 85 -3.34 -6.58 14.92
CA PHE A 85 -3.54 -5.45 14.01
C PHE A 85 -5.00 -4.97 13.92
N LYS A 86 -5.92 -5.55 14.69
CA LYS A 86 -7.36 -5.29 14.55
C LYS A 86 -7.84 -5.46 13.11
N GLY A 87 -7.37 -6.55 12.49
CA GLY A 87 -7.70 -6.88 11.11
C GLY A 87 -9.15 -7.33 10.95
N ASP A 88 -9.65 -7.27 9.72
CA ASP A 88 -10.93 -7.87 9.37
C ASP A 88 -10.80 -9.40 9.20
N THR A 89 -11.93 -10.06 8.97
CA THR A 89 -11.96 -11.50 8.70
C THR A 89 -11.06 -11.83 7.52
N ALA A 90 -10.18 -12.80 7.70
CA ALA A 90 -9.25 -13.23 6.67
C ALA A 90 -9.99 -13.73 5.43
N ALA A 91 -9.63 -13.21 4.26
CA ALA A 91 -10.15 -13.63 2.97
C ALA A 91 -9.11 -14.48 2.23
N THR A 92 -9.52 -15.60 1.68
CA THR A 92 -8.65 -16.45 0.85
C THR A 92 -8.69 -15.95 -0.59
N GLN A 93 -7.54 -15.69 -1.17
CA GLN A 93 -7.36 -15.42 -2.59
C GLN A 93 -6.79 -16.67 -3.27
N SER A 94 -7.48 -17.15 -4.28
CA SER A 94 -7.02 -18.29 -5.06
C SER A 94 -5.82 -17.92 -5.93
N ALA A 95 -4.94 -18.89 -6.19
CA ALA A 95 -3.91 -18.75 -7.20
C ALA A 95 -4.55 -18.60 -8.59
N GLY A 96 -3.92 -17.81 -9.45
CA GLY A 96 -4.40 -17.53 -10.79
C GLY A 96 -3.44 -16.63 -11.55
N THR A 97 -3.96 -15.82 -12.43
CA THR A 97 -3.21 -14.78 -13.14
C THR A 97 -3.88 -13.43 -12.96
N ALA A 98 -3.08 -12.39 -12.90
CA ALA A 98 -3.53 -11.00 -12.89
C ALA A 98 -2.75 -10.20 -13.93
N THR A 99 -3.36 -9.12 -14.43
CA THR A 99 -2.72 -8.21 -15.38
C THR A 99 -2.53 -6.85 -14.72
N SER A 100 -1.29 -6.35 -14.76
CA SER A 100 -0.96 -4.97 -14.46
C SER A 100 -1.05 -4.20 -15.77
N THR A 101 -1.97 -3.25 -15.88
CA THR A 101 -2.18 -2.46 -17.08
C THR A 101 -1.55 -1.09 -16.91
N ASP A 102 -0.78 -0.65 -17.91
CA ASP A 102 -0.20 0.70 -17.99
C ASP A 102 0.57 1.13 -16.72
N GLN A 103 1.27 0.19 -16.09
CA GLN A 103 2.13 0.52 -14.95
C GLN A 103 3.25 1.46 -15.41
N LYS A 104 3.36 2.63 -14.78
CA LYS A 104 4.44 3.58 -15.06
C LYS A 104 5.74 3.08 -14.44
N VAL A 105 6.78 2.98 -15.26
CA VAL A 105 8.11 2.51 -14.86
C VAL A 105 9.16 3.44 -15.45
N SER A 106 10.11 3.91 -14.63
CA SER A 106 11.26 4.69 -15.11
C SER A 106 12.38 3.73 -15.51
N LEU A 107 12.87 3.85 -16.74
CA LEU A 107 13.89 2.96 -17.28
C LEU A 107 15.26 3.63 -17.30
N GLY A 108 16.26 2.98 -16.72
CA GLY A 108 17.65 3.33 -16.95
C GLY A 108 18.20 2.68 -18.22
N THR A 109 19.13 3.34 -18.89
CA THR A 109 19.91 2.79 -20.00
C THR A 109 21.19 2.10 -19.51
N SER A 110 21.49 2.18 -18.22
CA SER A 110 22.60 1.50 -17.55
C SER A 110 22.30 0.03 -17.30
N TYR A 111 23.26 -0.73 -16.77
CA TYR A 111 23.11 -2.17 -16.51
C TYR A 111 22.07 -2.54 -15.44
N ALA A 112 21.64 -1.59 -14.64
CA ALA A 112 20.61 -1.83 -13.63
C ALA A 112 19.24 -2.00 -14.27
N MET A 113 18.55 -3.10 -13.93
CA MET A 113 17.18 -3.35 -14.35
C MET A 113 16.20 -2.80 -13.32
N THR A 114 15.07 -2.31 -13.78
CA THR A 114 13.98 -1.83 -12.92
C THR A 114 13.00 -2.97 -12.65
N SER A 115 12.74 -3.28 -11.39
CA SER A 115 11.78 -4.31 -11.00
C SER A 115 10.35 -3.88 -11.32
N LEU A 116 9.54 -4.80 -11.84
CA LEU A 116 8.11 -4.62 -12.05
C LEU A 116 7.30 -4.82 -10.75
N GLY A 117 7.99 -5.20 -9.67
CA GLY A 117 7.41 -5.23 -8.32
C GLY A 117 6.36 -6.30 -8.06
N LYS A 118 6.25 -7.31 -8.94
CA LYS A 118 5.32 -8.43 -8.78
C LYS A 118 6.10 -9.75 -8.72
N PRO A 119 5.84 -10.60 -7.72
CA PRO A 119 6.50 -11.90 -7.64
C PRO A 119 6.05 -12.82 -8.77
N GLY A 120 6.94 -13.70 -9.19
CA GLY A 120 6.68 -14.71 -10.21
C GLY A 120 7.04 -14.26 -11.63
N ALA A 121 7.22 -15.25 -12.50
CA ALA A 121 7.55 -15.01 -13.90
C ALA A 121 6.35 -14.43 -14.65
N ILE A 122 6.55 -13.35 -15.39
CA ILE A 122 5.52 -12.80 -16.27
C ILE A 122 5.36 -13.67 -17.53
N THR A 123 4.15 -13.78 -18.04
CA THR A 123 3.81 -14.63 -19.19
C THR A 123 3.52 -13.86 -20.46
N SER A 124 3.10 -12.62 -20.33
CA SER A 124 2.93 -11.71 -21.46
C SER A 124 3.26 -10.28 -21.01
N TYR A 125 3.79 -9.49 -21.89
CA TYR A 125 4.16 -8.10 -21.61
C TYR A 125 4.15 -7.27 -22.89
N SER A 126 3.92 -5.99 -22.70
CA SER A 126 4.11 -4.95 -23.74
C SER A 126 4.52 -3.65 -23.05
N ALA A 127 5.33 -2.87 -23.76
CA ALA A 127 5.76 -1.58 -23.29
C ALA A 127 5.43 -0.51 -24.32
N ARG A 128 5.17 0.72 -23.87
CA ARG A 128 4.87 1.85 -24.74
C ARG A 128 5.33 3.18 -24.15
N GLN A 129 5.71 4.09 -25.03
CA GLN A 129 5.86 5.49 -24.69
C GLN A 129 4.48 6.14 -24.48
N PHE A 130 4.46 7.26 -23.81
CA PHE A 130 3.30 8.11 -23.57
C PHE A 130 3.75 9.52 -23.21
N LEU A 131 2.82 10.47 -23.30
CA LEU A 131 2.96 11.80 -22.71
C LEU A 131 2.07 11.87 -21.46
N ASP A 132 2.54 12.52 -20.40
CA ASP A 132 1.73 12.70 -19.20
C ASP A 132 0.63 13.74 -19.41
N TYR A 133 0.91 14.74 -20.23
CA TYR A 133 0.03 15.89 -20.45
C TYR A 133 0.05 16.33 -21.90
N VAL A 134 -1.12 16.55 -22.47
CA VAL A 134 -1.32 17.17 -23.79
C VAL A 134 -2.37 18.24 -23.65
N TYR A 135 -2.00 19.49 -23.94
CA TYR A 135 -2.91 20.64 -23.83
C TYR A 135 -2.99 21.39 -25.16
N MET A 136 -4.20 21.73 -25.58
CA MET A 136 -4.47 22.70 -26.62
C MET A 136 -4.68 24.07 -25.99
N PHE A 137 -3.91 25.05 -26.41
CA PHE A 137 -4.05 26.47 -26.05
C PHE A 137 -4.68 27.24 -27.20
N ASP A 138 -5.71 28.01 -26.95
CA ASP A 138 -6.49 28.77 -27.93
C ASP A 138 -5.85 30.11 -28.38
N GLY A 139 -4.58 30.30 -28.04
CA GLY A 139 -3.87 31.53 -28.39
C GLY A 139 -4.23 32.76 -27.56
N VAL A 140 -5.28 32.70 -26.71
CA VAL A 140 -5.77 33.82 -25.91
C VAL A 140 -5.61 33.54 -24.41
N SER A 141 -6.33 32.57 -23.86
CA SER A 141 -6.36 32.37 -22.41
C SER A 141 -6.74 30.95 -21.96
N THR A 142 -7.25 30.11 -22.86
CA THR A 142 -7.85 28.81 -22.49
C THR A 142 -6.98 27.65 -22.87
N TYR A 143 -6.74 26.76 -21.89
CA TYR A 143 -6.13 25.47 -22.12
C TYR A 143 -7.20 24.38 -22.08
N THR A 144 -7.25 23.55 -23.11
CA THR A 144 -8.10 22.36 -23.15
C THR A 144 -7.23 21.13 -22.94
N ASP A 145 -7.53 20.34 -21.91
CA ASP A 145 -6.82 19.08 -21.63
C ASP A 145 -7.23 18.02 -22.66
N ARG A 146 -6.24 17.45 -23.33
CA ARG A 146 -6.35 16.38 -24.33
C ARG A 146 -5.51 15.16 -23.96
N SER A 147 -5.07 15.07 -22.72
CA SER A 147 -4.16 14.00 -22.27
C SER A 147 -4.79 12.61 -22.38
N ALA A 148 -6.08 12.50 -22.11
CA ALA A 148 -6.81 11.23 -22.21
C ALA A 148 -6.96 10.78 -23.66
N GLU A 149 -7.38 11.68 -24.55
CA GLU A 149 -7.52 11.41 -25.99
C GLU A 149 -6.15 11.08 -26.61
N ALA A 150 -5.12 11.83 -26.25
CA ALA A 150 -3.77 11.63 -26.74
C ALA A 150 -3.16 10.27 -26.40
N ASP A 151 -3.57 9.66 -25.29
CA ASP A 151 -3.05 8.35 -24.83
C ASP A 151 -3.95 7.15 -25.22
N THR A 152 -5.02 7.37 -25.96
CA THR A 152 -5.97 6.32 -26.37
C THR A 152 -5.59 5.72 -27.72
N ALA A 153 -5.64 4.38 -27.86
CA ALA A 153 -5.21 3.68 -29.09
C ALA A 153 -6.20 3.84 -30.26
N ALA A 154 -7.49 4.06 -29.94
CA ALA A 154 -8.56 4.32 -30.88
C ALA A 154 -9.50 5.31 -30.19
N GLY A 155 -9.10 6.56 -30.22
CA GLY A 155 -9.75 7.60 -29.43
C GLY A 155 -10.81 8.39 -30.19
N THR A 156 -11.36 9.37 -29.49
CA THR A 156 -12.08 10.46 -30.13
C THR A 156 -11.05 11.47 -30.61
N PRO A 157 -10.91 11.70 -31.92
CA PRO A 157 -9.95 12.64 -32.45
C PRO A 157 -10.18 14.04 -31.88
N PHE A 158 -9.11 14.76 -31.59
CA PHE A 158 -9.20 16.15 -31.17
C PHE A 158 -8.58 17.07 -32.21
N THR A 159 -9.14 18.26 -32.36
CA THR A 159 -8.63 19.26 -33.29
C THR A 159 -7.35 19.92 -32.76
N ALA A 160 -6.30 19.90 -33.57
CA ALA A 160 -5.10 20.67 -33.32
C ALA A 160 -5.28 22.12 -33.85
N MET A 161 -4.32 22.97 -33.59
CA MET A 161 -4.22 24.39 -33.91
C MET A 161 -5.11 24.90 -35.04
N THR A 162 -6.10 25.73 -34.73
CA THR A 162 -7.05 26.30 -35.70
C THR A 162 -6.56 27.62 -36.28
N ASP A 163 -5.64 28.30 -35.63
CA ASP A 163 -4.97 29.50 -36.12
C ASP A 163 -3.49 29.56 -35.67
N ASN A 164 -2.78 30.63 -36.05
CA ASN A 164 -1.36 30.80 -35.79
C ASN A 164 -1.01 31.17 -34.34
N ASN A 165 -2.00 31.46 -33.48
CA ASN A 165 -1.78 31.75 -32.08
C ASN A 165 -1.96 30.51 -31.23
N ASP A 166 -2.68 29.51 -31.73
CA ASP A 166 -2.92 28.24 -31.06
C ASP A 166 -1.61 27.47 -30.87
N LYS A 167 -1.54 26.75 -29.79
CA LYS A 167 -0.37 25.90 -29.48
C LYS A 167 -0.80 24.55 -28.93
N LEU A 168 -0.13 23.52 -29.43
CA LEU A 168 -0.23 22.18 -28.87
C LEU A 168 0.96 21.96 -27.92
N TYR A 169 0.68 21.78 -26.64
CA TYR A 169 1.67 21.50 -25.61
C TYR A 169 1.73 19.99 -25.34
N CYS A 170 2.93 19.44 -25.36
CA CYS A 170 3.21 18.05 -25.02
C CYS A 170 4.17 18.01 -23.84
N GLY A 171 3.74 17.44 -22.72
CA GLY A 171 4.46 17.45 -21.46
C GLY A 171 4.67 16.07 -20.86
N LYS A 172 5.83 15.89 -20.22
CA LYS A 172 6.17 14.68 -19.49
C LYS A 172 6.96 15.04 -18.23
N ILE A 173 6.78 14.24 -17.16
CA ILE A 173 7.51 14.48 -15.89
C ILE A 173 9.00 14.12 -16.01
N THR A 174 9.38 13.30 -16.99
CA THR A 174 10.75 12.96 -17.35
C THR A 174 11.09 13.51 -18.73
N LYS A 175 12.38 13.68 -19.03
CA LYS A 175 12.79 13.99 -20.42
C LYS A 175 12.44 12.84 -21.34
N PHE A 176 12.24 13.15 -22.61
CA PHE A 176 11.97 12.21 -23.69
C PHE A 176 12.66 12.71 -24.98
N GLN A 177 12.71 11.88 -26.01
CA GLN A 177 13.41 12.24 -27.26
C GLN A 177 12.65 11.88 -28.53
N GLU A 178 11.48 11.28 -28.39
CA GLU A 178 10.66 10.83 -29.51
C GLU A 178 9.20 11.12 -29.27
N VAL A 179 8.48 11.50 -30.31
CA VAL A 179 7.04 11.70 -30.28
C VAL A 179 6.42 11.13 -31.53
N ARG A 180 5.52 10.17 -31.39
CA ARG A 180 4.65 9.70 -32.47
C ARG A 180 3.39 10.54 -32.53
N ILE A 181 2.94 10.86 -33.71
CA ILE A 181 1.68 11.52 -34.03
C ILE A 181 0.88 10.60 -34.95
N GLU A 182 -0.36 10.29 -34.54
CA GLU A 182 -1.34 9.61 -35.40
C GLU A 182 -2.42 10.62 -35.78
N VAL A 183 -2.52 10.90 -37.06
CA VAL A 183 -3.36 11.94 -37.65
C VAL A 183 -4.66 11.31 -38.18
N ASN A 184 -5.81 11.72 -37.63
CA ASN A 184 -7.11 11.31 -38.15
C ASN A 184 -7.45 12.04 -39.45
N THR A 185 -7.27 13.35 -39.48
CA THR A 185 -7.46 14.18 -40.67
C THR A 185 -6.27 15.11 -40.79
N ALA A 186 -5.58 15.04 -41.95
CA ALA A 186 -4.49 15.94 -42.24
C ALA A 186 -4.97 17.38 -42.41
N HIS A 187 -4.15 18.32 -42.00
CA HIS A 187 -4.44 19.74 -42.22
C HIS A 187 -4.39 20.10 -43.71
N THR A 188 -5.04 21.18 -44.08
CA THR A 188 -4.81 21.89 -45.33
C THR A 188 -4.56 23.36 -45.05
N GLY A 189 -3.35 23.82 -45.34
CA GLY A 189 -3.00 25.24 -45.23
C GLY A 189 -2.07 25.63 -44.08
N TYR A 190 -1.53 24.72 -43.30
CA TYR A 190 -0.37 25.05 -42.44
C TYR A 190 0.79 25.35 -43.37
N THR A 191 1.41 26.51 -43.25
CA THR A 191 2.57 26.88 -44.04
C THR A 191 3.84 26.23 -43.49
N SER A 192 3.97 26.21 -42.17
CA SER A 192 4.98 25.44 -41.45
C SER A 192 4.52 25.17 -40.00
N VAL A 193 5.08 24.14 -39.39
CA VAL A 193 4.93 23.86 -37.97
C VAL A 193 6.31 23.96 -37.32
N THR A 194 6.39 24.76 -36.27
CA THR A 194 7.61 24.92 -35.48
C THR A 194 7.42 24.28 -34.10
N TRP A 195 8.39 23.46 -33.72
CA TRP A 195 8.44 22.92 -32.37
C TRP A 195 9.41 23.71 -31.51
N GLU A 196 9.04 23.92 -30.25
CA GLU A 196 9.83 24.65 -29.27
C GLU A 196 9.89 23.90 -27.94
N TYR A 197 10.95 24.12 -27.16
CA TYR A 197 11.15 23.64 -25.82
C TYR A 197 11.43 24.79 -24.86
N TRP A 198 11.20 24.61 -23.57
CA TRP A 198 11.52 25.62 -22.56
C TRP A 198 12.96 25.47 -22.09
N ASN A 199 13.79 26.52 -22.27
CA ASN A 199 15.22 26.48 -21.96
C ASN A 199 15.55 27.00 -20.53
N GLY A 200 14.54 27.18 -19.67
CA GLY A 200 14.67 27.77 -18.33
C GLY A 200 14.32 29.26 -18.26
N SER A 201 14.31 29.95 -19.41
CA SER A 201 13.98 31.39 -19.48
C SER A 201 13.03 31.74 -20.64
N ALA A 202 13.06 31.01 -21.73
CA ALA A 202 12.25 31.28 -22.91
C ALA A 202 11.94 29.99 -23.70
N TRP A 203 10.90 30.05 -24.52
CA TRP A 203 10.62 29.05 -25.53
C TRP A 203 11.63 29.20 -26.69
N THR A 204 12.28 28.13 -27.04
CA THR A 204 13.38 28.10 -28.04
C THR A 204 13.12 26.97 -29.03
N THR A 205 13.41 27.21 -30.27
CA THR A 205 13.21 26.23 -31.36
C THR A 205 13.88 24.90 -31.04
N LEU A 206 13.11 23.81 -31.15
CA LEU A 206 13.54 22.44 -31.03
C LEU A 206 13.90 21.90 -32.42
N SER A 207 15.14 21.47 -32.60
CA SER A 207 15.54 20.78 -33.82
C SER A 207 15.02 19.35 -33.81
N THR A 208 14.16 19.02 -34.78
CA THR A 208 13.54 17.69 -34.89
C THR A 208 14.07 16.98 -36.14
N THR A 209 14.06 15.65 -36.12
CA THR A 209 14.35 14.78 -37.28
C THR A 209 13.10 13.95 -37.54
N GLY A 210 12.67 13.89 -38.79
CA GLY A 210 11.41 13.29 -39.21
C GLY A 210 10.29 14.31 -39.43
N THR A 211 9.14 13.85 -39.89
CA THR A 211 7.97 14.69 -40.19
C THR A 211 7.24 15.03 -38.88
N ALA A 212 7.05 16.31 -38.62
CA ALA A 212 6.45 16.81 -37.39
C ALA A 212 5.42 17.91 -37.64
N ASP A 213 4.71 17.86 -38.79
CA ASP A 213 3.86 18.94 -39.30
C ASP A 213 2.36 18.60 -39.35
N PHE A 214 1.95 17.44 -38.82
CA PHE A 214 0.55 16.95 -38.81
C PHE A 214 -0.06 16.72 -40.21
N SER A 215 0.74 16.50 -41.20
CA SER A 215 0.28 16.18 -42.59
C SER A 215 -0.05 14.70 -42.78
N ALA A 216 0.51 13.83 -41.94
CA ALA A 216 0.30 12.38 -41.94
C ALA A 216 0.78 11.80 -40.61
N ASP A 217 0.49 10.51 -40.41
CA ASP A 217 1.09 9.73 -39.33
C ASP A 217 2.60 9.80 -39.40
N ALA A 218 3.22 10.16 -38.29
CA ALA A 218 4.66 10.34 -38.25
C ALA A 218 5.23 10.10 -36.85
N THR A 219 6.52 9.79 -36.85
CA THR A 219 7.32 9.81 -35.60
C THR A 219 8.48 10.78 -35.86
N PHE A 220 8.65 11.73 -34.98
CA PHE A 220 9.82 12.61 -35.01
C PHE A 220 10.66 12.41 -33.74
N THR A 221 11.96 12.59 -33.92
CA THR A 221 12.95 12.44 -32.85
C THR A 221 13.73 13.75 -32.68
N PHE A 222 14.32 13.92 -31.52
CA PHE A 222 15.20 15.03 -31.20
C PHE A 222 16.17 14.64 -30.09
N THR A 223 17.34 15.27 -30.08
CA THR A 223 18.25 15.13 -28.94
C THR A 223 17.75 16.06 -27.81
N PRO A 224 17.47 15.56 -26.63
CA PRO A 224 17.04 16.40 -25.51
C PRO A 224 18.06 17.52 -25.24
N PRO A 225 17.68 18.80 -25.40
CA PRO A 225 18.62 19.89 -25.21
C PRO A 225 19.18 19.93 -23.78
N GLY A 226 20.47 20.24 -23.63
CA GLY A 226 21.09 20.34 -22.31
C GLY A 226 20.41 21.39 -21.40
N ALA A 227 19.95 22.50 -22.00
CA ALA A 227 19.24 23.56 -21.32
C ALA A 227 17.74 23.30 -21.10
N TRP A 228 17.20 22.14 -21.52
CA TRP A 228 15.77 21.85 -21.34
C TRP A 228 15.42 21.75 -19.87
N ALA A 229 14.62 22.68 -19.40
CA ALA A 229 14.18 22.82 -18.00
C ALA A 229 12.66 22.58 -17.89
N THR A 230 12.21 22.26 -16.70
CA THR A 230 10.77 22.21 -16.40
C THR A 230 10.18 23.61 -16.36
N THR A 231 8.93 23.73 -16.75
CA THR A 231 8.13 24.96 -16.58
C THR A 231 6.68 24.61 -16.26
N THR A 232 5.92 25.60 -15.81
CA THR A 232 4.51 25.41 -15.48
C THR A 232 3.66 25.83 -16.68
N VAL A 233 2.88 24.87 -17.21
CA VAL A 233 1.85 25.09 -18.22
C VAL A 233 0.51 24.63 -17.64
N ASN A 234 -0.49 25.48 -17.69
CA ASN A 234 -1.82 25.21 -17.13
C ASN A 234 -1.78 24.63 -15.68
N GLY A 235 -0.90 25.20 -14.82
CA GLY A 235 -0.76 24.78 -13.42
C GLY A 235 0.12 23.53 -13.22
N VAL A 236 0.62 22.89 -14.28
CA VAL A 236 1.41 21.66 -14.19
C VAL A 236 2.88 21.92 -14.53
N SER A 237 3.79 21.52 -13.64
CA SER A 237 5.23 21.57 -13.86
C SER A 237 5.74 20.27 -14.49
N ALA A 238 6.31 20.37 -15.70
CA ALA A 238 6.83 19.25 -16.46
C ALA A 238 7.91 19.71 -17.45
N TYR A 239 8.55 18.76 -18.15
CA TYR A 239 9.32 19.02 -19.35
C TYR A 239 8.35 19.17 -20.52
N TRP A 240 8.30 20.37 -21.10
CA TRP A 240 7.34 20.70 -22.14
C TRP A 240 8.04 20.96 -23.47
N ILE A 241 7.43 20.42 -24.54
CA ILE A 241 7.58 20.92 -25.90
C ILE A 241 6.24 21.46 -26.38
N ARG A 242 6.26 22.36 -27.35
CA ARG A 242 5.03 22.87 -27.96
C ARG A 242 5.17 23.03 -29.45
N ALA A 243 4.09 22.75 -30.16
CA ALA A 243 3.96 23.05 -31.59
C ALA A 243 3.19 24.31 -31.83
N GLN A 244 3.56 25.08 -32.84
CA GLN A 244 2.84 26.22 -33.34
C GLN A 244 2.87 26.18 -34.88
N GLN A 245 1.75 26.43 -35.53
CA GLN A 245 1.65 26.57 -36.99
C GLN A 245 1.72 28.05 -37.39
N THR A 246 2.05 28.34 -38.64
CA THR A 246 2.27 29.72 -39.16
C THR A 246 1.13 30.25 -40.03
N ALA A 247 0.12 29.46 -40.38
CA ALA A 247 -1.04 29.96 -41.11
C ALA A 247 -2.02 30.66 -40.17
N ALA A 248 -2.58 31.81 -40.60
CA ALA A 248 -3.54 32.54 -39.75
C ALA A 248 -4.84 31.75 -39.49
N SER A 249 -5.31 31.00 -40.49
CA SER A 249 -6.49 30.14 -40.37
C SER A 249 -6.39 29.07 -41.49
N PRO A 250 -6.07 27.82 -41.15
CA PRO A 250 -6.03 26.76 -42.13
C PRO A 250 -7.46 26.44 -42.64
N ALA A 251 -7.56 26.01 -43.91
CA ALA A 251 -8.83 25.61 -44.48
C ALA A 251 -9.41 24.39 -43.78
N THR A 252 -8.55 23.46 -43.35
CA THR A 252 -8.89 22.33 -42.52
C THR A 252 -7.81 22.20 -41.45
N PRO A 253 -8.11 22.42 -40.16
CA PRO A 253 -7.18 22.11 -39.09
C PRO A 253 -6.92 20.59 -39.01
N ALA A 254 -5.74 20.20 -38.60
CA ALA A 254 -5.47 18.79 -38.34
C ALA A 254 -6.37 18.27 -37.19
N THR A 255 -6.81 17.03 -37.30
CA THR A 255 -7.35 16.29 -36.16
C THR A 255 -6.42 15.12 -35.86
N ILE A 256 -6.18 14.89 -34.59
CA ILE A 256 -5.18 13.94 -34.07
C ILE A 256 -5.92 12.83 -33.33
N ASP A 257 -5.65 11.57 -33.70
CA ASP A 257 -6.15 10.40 -32.98
C ASP A 257 -5.39 10.19 -31.67
N ASN A 258 -4.07 10.23 -31.72
CA ASN A 258 -3.22 10.22 -30.53
C ASN A 258 -1.88 10.90 -30.77
N ILE A 259 -1.20 11.29 -29.68
CA ILE A 259 0.15 11.85 -29.74
C ILE A 259 0.98 11.38 -28.54
N GLY A 260 2.21 10.96 -28.81
CA GLY A 260 3.14 10.44 -27.81
C GLY A 260 2.92 8.98 -27.46
N ARG A 261 1.89 8.33 -27.99
CA ARG A 261 1.61 6.90 -27.77
C ARG A 261 2.36 6.08 -28.84
N GLN A 262 3.42 5.39 -28.43
CA GLN A 262 4.20 4.53 -29.34
C GLN A 262 4.50 3.20 -28.66
N ALA A 263 4.19 2.08 -29.34
CA ALA A 263 4.62 0.76 -28.92
C ALA A 263 6.14 0.63 -29.01
N LEU A 264 6.74 0.10 -27.96
CA LEU A 264 8.17 -0.19 -27.92
C LEU A 264 8.42 -1.64 -28.32
N VAL A 265 9.58 -1.89 -28.93
CA VAL A 265 9.96 -3.19 -29.46
C VAL A 265 11.00 -3.84 -28.56
N GLU A 266 10.72 -5.04 -28.10
CA GLU A 266 11.67 -5.83 -27.32
C GLU A 266 12.95 -6.11 -28.14
N ASN A 267 14.09 -6.13 -27.47
CA ASN A 267 15.42 -6.28 -28.04
C ASN A 267 15.86 -5.14 -29.00
N THR A 268 15.02 -4.12 -29.14
CA THR A 268 15.36 -2.88 -29.86
C THR A 268 15.34 -1.69 -28.91
N ASP A 269 14.23 -1.51 -28.20
CA ASP A 269 14.03 -0.40 -27.27
C ASP A 269 14.28 -0.80 -25.82
N TYR A 270 13.93 -2.03 -25.47
CA TYR A 270 14.05 -2.55 -24.08
C TYR A 270 14.35 -4.04 -24.06
N VAL A 271 14.83 -4.52 -22.92
CA VAL A 271 14.95 -5.94 -22.60
C VAL A 271 14.23 -6.24 -21.29
N VAL A 272 13.68 -7.46 -21.21
CA VAL A 272 12.96 -7.96 -20.05
C VAL A 272 13.64 -9.22 -19.50
N ASN A 273 13.83 -9.26 -18.19
CA ASN A 273 14.04 -10.49 -17.44
C ASN A 273 12.68 -10.93 -16.90
N LEU A 274 12.19 -12.07 -17.35
CA LEU A 274 10.83 -12.55 -17.01
C LEU A 274 10.62 -12.84 -15.53
N GLY A 275 11.70 -12.90 -14.74
CA GLY A 275 11.63 -13.28 -13.34
C GLY A 275 11.51 -14.80 -13.13
N SER A 276 11.21 -15.18 -11.90
CA SER A 276 11.02 -16.58 -11.48
C SER A 276 9.98 -16.64 -10.37
N ALA A 277 9.70 -17.83 -9.84
CA ALA A 277 8.74 -17.98 -8.73
C ALA A 277 9.04 -17.10 -7.50
N THR A 278 10.29 -16.75 -7.28
CA THR A 278 10.75 -15.97 -6.12
C THR A 278 11.37 -14.63 -6.47
N VAL A 279 11.57 -14.34 -7.76
CA VAL A 279 12.22 -13.11 -8.24
C VAL A 279 11.25 -12.37 -9.16
N SER A 280 11.01 -11.12 -8.89
CA SER A 280 10.18 -10.25 -9.74
C SER A 280 10.78 -10.11 -11.13
N ALA A 281 9.93 -9.97 -12.14
CA ALA A 281 10.36 -9.58 -13.47
C ALA A 281 10.97 -8.17 -13.46
N GLU A 282 11.90 -7.93 -14.35
CA GLU A 282 12.67 -6.69 -14.46
C GLU A 282 12.75 -6.23 -15.90
N ILE A 283 12.83 -4.92 -16.09
CA ILE A 283 12.91 -4.28 -17.40
C ILE A 283 13.98 -3.17 -17.40
N ARG A 284 14.67 -2.99 -18.53
CA ARG A 284 15.55 -1.84 -18.75
C ARG A 284 15.51 -1.38 -20.21
N ALA A 285 15.81 -0.11 -20.45
CA ALA A 285 16.00 0.41 -21.79
C ALA A 285 17.33 -0.10 -22.41
N ILE A 286 17.37 -0.20 -23.72
CA ILE A 286 18.59 -0.44 -24.49
C ILE A 286 19.25 0.91 -24.75
N SER A 287 20.56 1.00 -24.55
CA SER A 287 21.33 2.22 -24.85
C SER A 287 21.30 2.51 -26.36
N GLY A 288 20.98 3.74 -26.72
CA GLY A 288 20.85 4.15 -28.11
C GLY A 288 19.51 3.88 -28.80
N ALA A 289 18.54 3.35 -28.01
CA ALA A 289 17.14 3.22 -28.40
C ALA A 289 16.41 4.59 -28.43
N SER A 290 15.13 4.56 -28.77
CA SER A 290 14.25 5.75 -28.78
C SER A 290 13.99 6.37 -27.40
N LEU A 291 14.52 5.77 -26.33
CA LEU A 291 14.33 6.18 -24.93
C LEU A 291 15.55 6.91 -24.38
N VAL A 292 15.30 7.94 -23.56
CA VAL A 292 16.36 8.58 -22.76
C VAL A 292 16.50 7.91 -21.40
N ASP A 293 17.68 8.08 -20.80
CA ASP A 293 17.94 7.57 -19.45
C ASP A 293 16.98 8.19 -18.43
N GLY A 294 16.34 7.35 -17.62
CA GLY A 294 15.34 7.75 -16.63
C GLY A 294 13.94 8.04 -17.21
N GLU A 295 13.72 7.84 -18.51
CA GLU A 295 12.41 8.06 -19.11
C GLU A 295 11.35 7.13 -18.54
N GLN A 296 10.18 7.68 -18.21
CA GLN A 296 9.01 6.89 -17.84
C GLN A 296 8.31 6.31 -19.06
N ILE A 297 8.00 5.03 -19.00
CA ILE A 297 7.16 4.31 -19.95
C ILE A 297 5.97 3.66 -19.25
N LYS A 298 5.00 3.20 -20.01
CA LYS A 298 3.91 2.35 -19.54
C LYS A 298 4.16 0.91 -19.95
N VAL A 299 4.04 0.00 -18.96
CA VAL A 299 4.21 -1.45 -19.17
C VAL A 299 2.93 -2.15 -18.76
N THR A 300 2.43 -3.01 -19.64
CA THR A 300 1.33 -3.93 -19.35
C THR A 300 1.89 -5.35 -19.35
N PHE A 301 1.61 -6.10 -18.30
CA PHE A 301 2.10 -7.48 -18.18
C PHE A 301 1.18 -8.34 -17.35
N THR A 302 1.19 -9.65 -17.65
CA THR A 302 0.44 -10.67 -16.90
C THR A 302 1.40 -11.44 -16.01
N TYR A 303 1.03 -11.60 -14.75
CA TYR A 303 1.84 -12.28 -13.73
C TYR A 303 1.00 -13.29 -12.95
N PRO A 304 1.60 -14.35 -12.41
CA PRO A 304 0.90 -15.30 -11.56
C PRO A 304 0.52 -14.66 -10.22
N THR A 305 -0.66 -14.98 -9.73
CA THR A 305 -1.05 -14.72 -8.33
C THR A 305 -0.95 -16.02 -7.56
N PHE A 306 -0.42 -15.96 -6.34
CA PHE A 306 -0.33 -17.11 -5.44
C PHE A 306 -1.58 -17.18 -4.56
N ALA A 307 -1.94 -18.41 -4.15
CA ALA A 307 -2.92 -18.55 -3.10
C ALA A 307 -2.43 -17.82 -1.84
N SER A 308 -3.23 -16.94 -1.34
CA SER A 308 -2.88 -16.11 -0.18
C SER A 308 -4.08 -15.93 0.73
N VAL A 309 -3.79 -15.59 1.97
CA VAL A 309 -4.81 -15.17 2.94
C VAL A 309 -4.53 -13.71 3.27
N VAL A 310 -5.54 -12.89 3.12
CA VAL A 310 -5.44 -11.42 3.25
C VAL A 310 -6.38 -10.95 4.36
N SER A 311 -5.87 -10.10 5.23
CA SER A 311 -6.66 -9.34 6.19
C SER A 311 -6.22 -7.88 6.14
N ASN A 312 -7.18 -6.96 6.15
CA ASN A 312 -6.87 -5.53 6.14
C ASN A 312 -6.56 -5.06 7.56
N LEU A 313 -5.51 -4.26 7.72
CA LEU A 313 -5.10 -3.75 9.02
C LEU A 313 -6.06 -2.66 9.52
N VAL A 314 -6.31 -2.63 10.83
CA VAL A 314 -7.12 -1.61 11.53
C VAL A 314 -8.52 -1.45 10.90
N LYS A 315 -9.09 -2.55 10.43
CA LYS A 315 -10.41 -2.56 9.78
C LYS A 315 -11.54 -2.94 10.76
N ALA A 316 -11.21 -3.68 11.81
CA ALA A 316 -12.13 -4.09 12.87
C ALA A 316 -11.83 -3.36 14.19
N GLY A 317 -12.76 -3.43 15.14
CA GLY A 317 -12.50 -3.08 16.53
C GLY A 317 -11.59 -4.09 17.21
N ALA A 318 -11.27 -3.88 18.49
CA ALA A 318 -10.64 -4.92 19.28
C ALA A 318 -11.57 -6.14 19.38
N ALA A 319 -10.98 -7.34 19.38
CA ALA A 319 -11.75 -8.58 19.40
C ALA A 319 -12.41 -8.77 20.78
N GLU A 320 -13.74 -8.77 20.82
CA GLU A 320 -14.51 -9.07 22.02
C GLU A 320 -14.98 -10.52 22.01
N GLY A 321 -15.11 -11.12 23.19
CA GLY A 321 -15.55 -12.49 23.34
C GLY A 321 -15.43 -12.99 24.75
N SER A 322 -15.41 -14.32 24.92
CA SER A 322 -15.09 -14.99 26.19
C SER A 322 -13.74 -15.69 26.10
N ALA A 323 -13.12 -15.92 27.25
CA ALA A 323 -11.85 -16.60 27.31
C ALA A 323 -11.79 -17.62 28.45
N ARG A 324 -10.92 -18.63 28.25
CA ARG A 324 -10.61 -19.65 29.26
C ARG A 324 -9.12 -19.89 29.27
N LEU A 325 -8.49 -19.60 30.38
CA LEU A 325 -7.07 -19.86 30.64
C LEU A 325 -6.93 -21.12 31.47
N GLU A 326 -6.30 -22.15 30.90
CA GLU A 326 -5.98 -23.40 31.60
C GLU A 326 -4.54 -23.34 32.09
N VAL A 327 -4.35 -23.70 33.37
CA VAL A 327 -3.03 -23.77 33.98
C VAL A 327 -2.79 -25.16 34.53
N HIS A 328 -1.83 -25.85 33.95
CA HIS A 328 -1.41 -27.18 34.34
C HIS A 328 -0.06 -27.14 35.07
N PRO A 329 0.12 -27.92 36.17
CA PRO A 329 1.40 -28.00 36.86
C PRO A 329 2.45 -28.77 36.03
N GLN A 330 3.69 -28.29 36.02
CA GLN A 330 4.80 -28.89 35.25
C GLN A 330 5.14 -30.33 35.70
N SER A 331 4.99 -30.64 36.95
CA SER A 331 5.39 -31.96 37.51
C SER A 331 4.23 -32.94 37.66
N GLY A 332 3.02 -32.62 37.22
CA GLY A 332 1.81 -33.39 37.52
C GLY A 332 1.40 -33.36 39.02
N ARG A 333 2.11 -32.57 39.81
CA ARG A 333 1.77 -32.26 41.20
C ARG A 333 1.54 -30.76 41.33
N GLY A 334 0.65 -30.38 42.20
CA GLY A 334 0.25 -29.00 42.43
C GLY A 334 -1.14 -28.71 41.89
N LEU A 335 -1.53 -27.45 41.97
CA LEU A 335 -2.88 -27.00 41.67
C LEU A 335 -3.09 -26.90 40.15
N GLN A 336 -4.03 -27.65 39.61
CA GLN A 336 -4.57 -27.42 38.28
C GLN A 336 -5.81 -26.55 38.37
N PHE A 337 -5.88 -25.51 37.58
CA PHE A 337 -7.04 -24.61 37.59
C PHE A 337 -7.29 -23.96 36.25
N ASP A 338 -8.53 -23.57 36.01
CA ASP A 338 -8.97 -22.76 34.89
C ASP A 338 -9.42 -21.39 35.39
N ILE A 339 -9.12 -20.37 34.64
CA ILE A 339 -9.74 -19.04 34.78
C ILE A 339 -10.73 -18.88 33.63
N GLN A 340 -12.01 -18.79 33.96
CA GLN A 340 -13.10 -18.62 33.02
C GLN A 340 -13.54 -17.16 33.03
N ILE A 341 -13.48 -16.49 31.89
CA ILE A 341 -13.78 -15.08 31.68
C ILE A 341 -14.97 -14.99 30.73
N PRO A 342 -16.16 -14.57 31.19
CA PRO A 342 -17.36 -14.56 30.36
C PRO A 342 -17.31 -13.48 29.28
N LYS A 343 -16.66 -12.36 29.55
CA LYS A 343 -16.51 -11.27 28.61
C LYS A 343 -15.15 -10.61 28.73
N CYS A 344 -14.47 -10.48 27.59
CA CYS A 344 -13.17 -9.85 27.53
C CYS A 344 -12.95 -9.23 26.16
N GLN A 345 -11.89 -8.44 26.08
CA GLN A 345 -11.41 -7.82 24.85
C GLN A 345 -9.93 -8.11 24.70
N ILE A 346 -9.50 -8.51 23.49
CA ILE A 346 -8.10 -8.71 23.18
C ILE A 346 -7.61 -7.57 22.26
N ALA A 347 -6.46 -7.00 22.59
CA ALA A 347 -5.79 -5.96 21.82
C ALA A 347 -4.27 -6.14 21.86
N SER A 348 -3.56 -5.42 21.00
CA SER A 348 -2.09 -5.36 21.03
C SER A 348 -1.58 -4.73 22.32
N ASN A 349 -0.49 -5.25 22.86
CA ASN A 349 0.21 -4.73 24.03
C ASN A 349 1.70 -4.57 23.74
N GLY A 350 2.07 -3.50 23.05
CA GLY A 350 3.44 -3.20 22.68
C GLY A 350 3.73 -3.35 21.19
N ASP A 351 5.00 -3.32 20.84
CA ASP A 351 5.50 -3.35 19.46
C ASP A 351 5.75 -4.80 19.01
N LEU A 352 5.43 -5.10 17.77
CA LEU A 352 5.80 -6.35 17.11
C LEU A 352 7.26 -6.24 16.63
N SER A 353 8.17 -6.98 17.26
CA SER A 353 9.56 -7.03 16.83
C SER A 353 9.73 -7.97 15.64
N LEU A 354 10.36 -7.46 14.57
CA LEU A 354 10.74 -8.23 13.37
C LEU A 354 12.26 -8.40 13.34
N ASN A 355 12.81 -8.95 14.42
CA ASN A 355 14.24 -9.21 14.55
C ASN A 355 14.58 -10.61 14.01
N ASP A 356 15.65 -10.73 13.23
CA ASP A 356 16.09 -11.99 12.60
C ASP A 356 16.87 -12.94 13.53
N GLN A 357 17.13 -12.52 14.76
CA GLN A 357 17.89 -13.31 15.74
C GLN A 357 17.04 -13.95 16.84
N GLU A 358 15.74 -13.70 16.86
CA GLU A 358 14.80 -14.21 17.86
C GLU A 358 13.52 -14.71 17.21
N PHE A 359 12.82 -15.63 17.89
CA PHE A 359 11.49 -16.03 17.44
C PHE A 359 10.54 -14.84 17.51
N MET A 360 9.75 -14.66 16.46
CA MET A 360 8.72 -13.61 16.43
C MET A 360 7.71 -13.84 17.55
N GLN A 361 7.44 -12.79 18.31
CA GLN A 361 6.44 -12.80 19.38
C GLN A 361 5.40 -11.74 19.11
N ILE A 362 4.14 -12.10 19.26
CA ILE A 362 2.98 -11.20 19.08
C ILE A 362 2.48 -10.80 20.47
N PRO A 363 2.80 -9.59 20.98
CA PRO A 363 2.41 -9.16 22.30
C PRO A 363 0.93 -8.75 22.32
N LEU A 364 0.15 -9.37 23.18
CA LEU A 364 -1.28 -9.15 23.34
C LEU A 364 -1.66 -8.93 24.80
N GLN A 365 -2.74 -8.21 25.00
CA GLN A 365 -3.39 -8.05 26.29
C GLN A 365 -4.85 -8.41 26.17
N LEU A 366 -5.31 -9.23 27.11
CA LEU A 366 -6.71 -9.50 27.34
C LEU A 366 -7.16 -8.62 28.51
N THR A 367 -8.17 -7.79 28.30
CA THR A 367 -8.83 -7.00 29.33
C THR A 367 -10.17 -7.63 29.65
N VAL A 368 -10.39 -7.90 30.92
CA VAL A 368 -11.67 -8.44 31.41
C VAL A 368 -12.71 -7.32 31.44
N LEU A 369 -13.89 -7.63 30.91
CA LEU A 369 -15.04 -6.72 30.86
C LEU A 369 -16.18 -7.22 31.79
N ASP A 370 -17.02 -6.31 32.20
CA ASP A 370 -18.22 -6.63 32.95
C ASP A 370 -19.26 -7.37 32.09
N ASP A 371 -19.77 -8.48 32.56
CA ASP A 371 -20.85 -9.27 31.96
C ASP A 371 -21.99 -9.53 32.94
N THR A 372 -22.29 -8.57 33.80
CA THR A 372 -23.36 -8.69 34.79
C THR A 372 -24.70 -9.00 34.13
N GLU A 373 -24.93 -8.54 32.92
CA GLU A 373 -26.19 -8.76 32.20
C GLU A 373 -26.41 -10.24 31.83
N ASN A 374 -25.39 -10.94 31.35
CA ASN A 374 -25.50 -12.32 30.86
C ASN A 374 -25.00 -13.34 31.91
N THR A 375 -24.02 -12.96 32.74
CA THR A 375 -23.37 -13.84 33.71
C THR A 375 -23.31 -13.21 35.07
N PRO A 376 -24.46 -12.93 35.73
CA PRO A 376 -24.51 -12.19 37.01
C PRO A 376 -23.82 -12.91 38.17
N SER A 377 -23.63 -14.22 38.07
CA SER A 377 -23.02 -15.02 39.17
C SER A 377 -21.50 -14.84 39.27
N TYR A 378 -20.84 -14.47 38.15
CA TYR A 378 -19.38 -14.23 38.06
C TYR A 378 -19.06 -13.28 36.90
N PRO A 379 -19.50 -12.02 36.97
CA PRO A 379 -19.48 -11.10 35.83
C PRO A 379 -18.09 -10.77 35.33
N TYR A 380 -17.07 -10.88 36.18
CA TYR A 380 -15.66 -10.65 35.80
C TYR A 380 -14.87 -11.94 35.64
N GLY A 381 -15.49 -13.10 35.84
CA GLY A 381 -14.86 -14.40 35.71
C GLY A 381 -14.80 -15.17 37.03
N ARG A 382 -14.34 -16.40 36.95
CA ARG A 382 -14.16 -17.31 38.07
C ARG A 382 -12.94 -18.19 37.91
N ILE A 383 -12.41 -18.67 39.01
CA ILE A 383 -11.37 -19.68 39.07
C ILE A 383 -12.01 -21.02 39.38
N VAL A 384 -11.77 -22.03 38.59
CA VAL A 384 -12.19 -23.41 38.79
C VAL A 384 -10.96 -24.24 39.11
N VAL A 385 -10.87 -24.76 40.31
CA VAL A 385 -9.75 -25.60 40.75
C VAL A 385 -10.14 -27.06 40.62
N TYR A 386 -9.27 -27.85 40.02
CA TYR A 386 -9.46 -29.29 39.90
C TYR A 386 -8.66 -29.99 41.01
N ASP A 387 -9.32 -30.84 41.77
CA ASP A 387 -8.65 -31.70 42.75
C ASP A 387 -8.07 -32.90 42.04
N VAL A 388 -6.73 -32.89 41.85
CA VAL A 388 -5.99 -34.00 41.25
C VAL A 388 -5.47 -35.02 42.25
N SER A 389 -5.91 -34.94 43.49
CA SER A 389 -5.51 -35.84 44.57
C SER A 389 -6.38 -37.10 44.70
N ALA A 390 -7.13 -37.51 43.67
CA ALA A 390 -7.92 -38.73 43.67
C ALA A 390 -7.19 -39.92 43.06
#